data_c97127d735cf8d79769494328281f6fa
#
_entry.id   c97127d735cf8d79769494328281f6fa
#
_cell.length_a   1.000
_cell.length_b   1.000
_cell.length_c   1.000
_cell.angle_alpha   90.00
_cell.angle_beta   90.00
_cell.angle_gamma   90.00
#
_symmetry.space_group_name_H-M   'P 1'
#
loop_
_entity.id
_entity.type
_entity.pdbx_description
1 polymer ?
#
loop_
_entity_poly.entity_id
_entity_poly.type
_entity_poly.pdbx_seq_one_letter_code
_entity_poly.pdbx_strand_id
1 'polypeptide(L)'
;MVVIRAFRRNDLDDLYRICLQTAAGGGATAYRDPKLVGHVYAAPYAVLSPRSVFVAEDSHGLGGYILGAPDTRTFEARLEVEWWPGLREIYRDPADTLRADWSSDQLLIYRIHHPHNTLSDIVERFPSHLHINLLPRLRGRGFGRRLMDRWLLTMQEMGSHGAHLAVGATNLSAIQFYRACGFQELDRPSPVSSDPVWFGITLSNRIRQH
;
A
#
# COMPACT_ATOMS: atom_id res chain seq x y z
N MET A 1 -21.54 -13.94 3.79
CA MET A 1 -20.92 -13.26 4.97
C MET A 1 -19.50 -12.89 4.57
N VAL A 2 -18.99 -11.71 4.96
CA VAL A 2 -17.57 -11.32 4.72
C VAL A 2 -16.82 -11.40 6.03
N VAL A 3 -15.67 -12.08 6.00
CA VAL A 3 -14.77 -12.25 7.16
C VAL A 3 -13.51 -11.41 6.92
N ILE A 4 -13.09 -10.68 7.95
CA ILE A 4 -11.78 -10.02 7.98
C ILE A 4 -10.88 -10.86 8.89
N ARG A 5 -9.74 -11.29 8.35
CA ARG A 5 -8.77 -12.12 9.06
C ARG A 5 -7.33 -11.72 8.74
N ALA A 6 -6.40 -12.19 9.56
CA ALA A 6 -4.98 -12.08 9.23
C ALA A 6 -4.65 -12.84 7.94
N PHE A 7 -3.64 -12.34 7.24
CA PHE A 7 -3.04 -12.96 6.06
C PHE A 7 -2.50 -14.36 6.39
N ARG A 8 -2.61 -15.26 5.43
CA ARG A 8 -1.98 -16.60 5.42
C ARG A 8 -1.10 -16.73 4.19
N ARG A 9 -0.04 -17.52 4.26
CA ARG A 9 0.91 -17.67 3.14
C ARG A 9 0.24 -18.08 1.81
N ASN A 10 -0.82 -18.89 1.87
CA ASN A 10 -1.59 -19.31 0.70
C ASN A 10 -2.46 -18.19 0.08
N ASP A 11 -2.58 -17.04 0.72
CA ASP A 11 -3.32 -15.89 0.18
C ASP A 11 -2.47 -15.04 -0.78
N LEU A 12 -1.18 -15.33 -0.93
CA LEU A 12 -0.23 -14.47 -1.64
C LEU A 12 -0.64 -14.23 -3.11
N ASP A 13 -1.06 -15.28 -3.81
CA ASP A 13 -1.50 -15.17 -5.21
C ASP A 13 -2.76 -14.29 -5.34
N ASP A 14 -3.65 -14.35 -4.37
CA ASP A 14 -4.81 -13.47 -4.32
C ASP A 14 -4.43 -12.00 -4.07
N LEU A 15 -3.40 -11.72 -3.27
CA LEU A 15 -2.88 -10.37 -3.12
C LEU A 15 -2.37 -9.81 -4.44
N TYR A 16 -1.61 -10.60 -5.20
CA TYR A 16 -1.15 -10.22 -6.55
C TYR A 16 -2.33 -9.92 -7.47
N ARG A 17 -3.31 -10.83 -7.50
CA ARG A 17 -4.52 -10.68 -8.33
C ARG A 17 -5.32 -9.42 -7.97
N ILE A 18 -5.57 -9.18 -6.69
CA ILE A 18 -6.32 -8.00 -6.23
C ILE A 18 -5.52 -6.73 -6.52
N CYS A 19 -4.21 -6.73 -6.26
CA CYS A 19 -3.33 -5.60 -6.54
C CYS A 19 -3.41 -5.19 -8.00
N LEU A 20 -3.26 -6.14 -8.91
CA LEU A 20 -3.35 -5.91 -10.35
C LEU A 20 -4.73 -5.38 -10.78
N GLN A 21 -5.82 -6.01 -10.31
CA GLN A 21 -7.19 -5.64 -10.68
C GLN A 21 -7.61 -4.26 -10.16
N THR A 22 -6.94 -3.76 -9.13
CA THR A 22 -7.24 -2.47 -8.51
C THR A 22 -6.20 -1.39 -8.82
N ALA A 23 -5.18 -1.72 -9.60
CA ALA A 23 -4.14 -0.77 -9.99
C ALA A 23 -4.72 0.39 -10.81
N ALA A 24 -4.15 1.57 -10.62
CA ALA A 24 -4.48 2.76 -11.41
C ALA A 24 -4.05 2.58 -12.88
N GLY A 25 -4.72 3.29 -13.78
CA GLY A 25 -4.33 3.35 -15.20
C GLY A 25 -4.87 2.24 -16.10
N GLY A 26 -5.86 1.45 -15.64
CA GLY A 26 -6.52 0.44 -16.51
C GLY A 26 -6.43 -0.99 -15.98
N GLY A 27 -5.96 -1.18 -14.76
CA GLY A 27 -5.91 -2.51 -14.13
C GLY A 27 -5.04 -3.49 -14.93
N ALA A 28 -5.54 -4.72 -15.11
CA ALA A 28 -4.79 -5.81 -15.75
C ALA A 28 -4.36 -5.52 -17.21
N THR A 29 -4.99 -4.59 -17.90
CA THR A 29 -4.64 -4.26 -19.30
C THR A 29 -3.48 -3.28 -19.43
N ALA A 30 -3.11 -2.59 -18.35
CA ALA A 30 -2.02 -1.60 -18.35
C ALA A 30 -0.63 -2.24 -18.22
N TYR A 31 -0.56 -3.50 -17.78
CA TYR A 31 0.69 -4.19 -17.47
C TYR A 31 0.82 -5.46 -18.30
N ARG A 32 2.00 -5.69 -18.89
CA ARG A 32 2.34 -6.92 -19.62
C ARG A 32 2.71 -8.04 -18.64
N ASP A 33 3.45 -7.68 -17.57
CA ASP A 33 3.74 -8.61 -16.48
C ASP A 33 2.69 -8.46 -15.36
N PRO A 34 1.81 -9.45 -15.19
CA PRO A 34 0.74 -9.40 -14.20
C PRO A 34 1.24 -9.42 -12.74
N LYS A 35 2.51 -9.77 -12.50
CA LYS A 35 3.10 -9.83 -11.16
C LYS A 35 3.75 -8.52 -10.73
N LEU A 36 4.16 -7.68 -11.68
CA LEU A 36 5.02 -6.54 -11.42
C LEU A 36 4.42 -5.54 -10.42
N VAL A 37 3.13 -5.21 -10.55
CA VAL A 37 2.43 -4.34 -9.60
C VAL A 37 2.45 -4.93 -8.19
N GLY A 38 2.20 -6.24 -8.08
CA GLY A 38 2.21 -6.95 -6.81
C GLY A 38 3.61 -7.01 -6.19
N HIS A 39 4.67 -7.16 -6.99
CA HIS A 39 6.06 -7.12 -6.52
C HIS A 39 6.42 -5.78 -5.87
N VAL A 40 5.80 -4.69 -6.31
CA VAL A 40 6.09 -3.35 -5.77
C VAL A 40 5.17 -3.01 -4.60
N TYR A 41 3.86 -3.33 -4.68
CA TYR A 41 2.87 -2.74 -3.77
C TYR A 41 2.15 -3.73 -2.85
N ALA A 42 2.38 -5.04 -2.95
CA ALA A 42 1.65 -6.00 -2.13
C ALA A 42 2.54 -7.10 -1.51
N ALA A 43 3.26 -7.84 -2.34
CA ALA A 43 4.02 -9.01 -1.91
C ALA A 43 5.11 -8.71 -0.87
N PRO A 44 5.89 -7.62 -0.96
CA PRO A 44 6.91 -7.34 0.04
C PRO A 44 6.33 -7.21 1.46
N TYR A 45 5.14 -6.65 1.61
CA TYR A 45 4.48 -6.57 2.92
C TYR A 45 4.07 -7.94 3.44
N ALA A 46 3.52 -8.79 2.57
CA ALA A 46 3.13 -10.15 2.93
C ALA A 46 4.31 -11.03 3.35
N VAL A 47 5.51 -10.77 2.79
CA VAL A 47 6.73 -11.51 3.09
C VAL A 47 7.49 -10.92 4.27
N LEU A 48 7.71 -9.61 4.26
CA LEU A 48 8.58 -8.93 5.23
C LEU A 48 7.82 -8.44 6.48
N SER A 49 6.50 -8.20 6.38
CA SER A 49 5.68 -7.69 7.49
C SER A 49 4.31 -8.39 7.59
N PRO A 50 4.23 -9.73 7.61
CA PRO A 50 2.96 -10.46 7.51
C PRO A 50 1.98 -10.18 8.66
N ARG A 51 2.47 -9.78 9.84
CA ARG A 51 1.64 -9.43 10.99
C ARG A 51 0.80 -8.16 10.78
N SER A 52 1.17 -7.33 9.82
CA SER A 52 0.47 -6.10 9.43
C SER A 52 -0.35 -6.25 8.14
N VAL A 53 -0.70 -7.48 7.76
CA VAL A 53 -1.51 -7.78 6.59
C VAL A 53 -2.82 -8.44 6.99
N PHE A 54 -3.94 -7.84 6.58
CA PHE A 54 -5.28 -8.38 6.79
C PHE A 54 -6.02 -8.48 5.46
N VAL A 55 -6.86 -9.49 5.33
CA VAL A 55 -7.63 -9.78 4.12
C VAL A 55 -9.12 -9.79 4.43
N ALA A 56 -9.93 -9.44 3.43
CA ALA A 56 -11.38 -9.55 3.44
C ALA A 56 -11.81 -10.66 2.47
N GLU A 57 -12.46 -11.68 3.02
CA GLU A 57 -12.87 -12.89 2.32
C GLU A 57 -14.39 -13.06 2.35
N ASP A 58 -15.01 -13.36 1.21
CA ASP A 58 -16.42 -13.70 1.07
C ASP A 58 -16.60 -15.10 0.45
N SER A 59 -17.83 -15.48 0.11
CA SER A 59 -18.11 -16.78 -0.56
C SER A 59 -17.46 -16.95 -1.93
N HIS A 60 -16.89 -15.87 -2.52
CA HIS A 60 -16.18 -15.88 -3.79
C HIS A 60 -14.64 -15.80 -3.59
N GLY A 61 -14.16 -16.01 -2.35
CA GLY A 61 -12.75 -15.92 -1.99
C GLY A 61 -12.32 -14.50 -1.60
N LEU A 62 -11.01 -14.24 -1.63
CA LEU A 62 -10.47 -12.94 -1.24
C LEU A 62 -10.91 -11.84 -2.21
N GLY A 63 -11.43 -10.76 -1.65
CA GLY A 63 -11.91 -9.59 -2.39
C GLY A 63 -11.28 -8.27 -1.97
N GLY A 64 -10.40 -8.28 -0.98
CA GLY A 64 -9.69 -7.09 -0.55
C GLY A 64 -8.62 -7.39 0.49
N TYR A 65 -7.76 -6.41 0.69
CA TYR A 65 -6.72 -6.45 1.71
C TYR A 65 -6.40 -5.04 2.23
N ILE A 66 -5.80 -4.99 3.39
CA ILE A 66 -4.98 -3.90 3.90
C ILE A 66 -3.63 -4.47 4.31
N LEU A 67 -2.57 -3.78 3.97
CA LEU A 67 -1.21 -4.16 4.28
C LEU A 67 -0.37 -2.90 4.52
N GLY A 68 0.76 -3.06 5.20
CA GLY A 68 1.64 -1.95 5.50
C GLY A 68 2.80 -2.37 6.38
N ALA A 69 3.52 -1.40 6.91
CA ALA A 69 4.62 -1.62 7.83
C ALA A 69 4.47 -0.75 9.09
N PRO A 70 4.82 -1.28 10.27
CA PRO A 70 4.76 -0.52 11.52
C PRO A 70 5.81 0.58 11.59
N ASP A 71 6.96 0.38 10.93
CA ASP A 71 8.05 1.35 10.82
C ASP A 71 8.55 1.40 9.38
N THR A 72 8.38 2.55 8.74
CA THR A 72 8.70 2.77 7.33
C THR A 72 10.19 2.65 7.06
N ARG A 73 11.06 3.21 7.91
CA ARG A 73 12.51 3.18 7.70
C ARG A 73 13.08 1.77 7.78
N THR A 74 12.65 1.03 8.79
CA THR A 74 13.02 -0.38 8.92
C THR A 74 12.54 -1.19 7.71
N PHE A 75 11.33 -0.93 7.24
CA PHE A 75 10.79 -1.63 6.08
C PHE A 75 11.53 -1.28 4.78
N GLU A 76 11.81 0.01 4.53
CA GLU A 76 12.61 0.48 3.38
C GLU A 76 14.01 -0.16 3.38
N ALA A 77 14.67 -0.20 4.54
CA ALA A 77 15.99 -0.85 4.67
C ALA A 77 15.93 -2.36 4.36
N ARG A 78 14.87 -3.04 4.83
CA ARG A 78 14.66 -4.46 4.53
C ARG A 78 14.37 -4.72 3.06
N LEU A 79 13.63 -3.84 2.39
CA LEU A 79 13.40 -3.93 0.95
C LEU A 79 14.71 -3.94 0.17
N GLU A 80 15.67 -3.08 0.54
CA GLU A 80 16.99 -3.00 -0.12
C GLU A 80 17.84 -4.27 0.05
N VAL A 81 17.71 -4.96 1.17
CA VAL A 81 18.54 -6.13 1.49
C VAL A 81 17.84 -7.44 1.11
N GLU A 82 16.54 -7.54 1.36
CA GLU A 82 15.84 -8.82 1.32
C GLU A 82 14.88 -8.97 0.10
N TRP A 83 14.52 -7.86 -0.59
CA TRP A 83 13.48 -7.90 -1.62
C TRP A 83 13.94 -7.43 -3.00
N TRP A 84 14.47 -6.22 -3.12
CA TRP A 84 14.84 -5.66 -4.41
C TRP A 84 15.98 -6.40 -5.12
N PRO A 85 17.02 -6.94 -4.47
CA PRO A 85 18.13 -7.59 -5.17
C PRO A 85 17.67 -8.70 -6.10
N GLY A 86 16.81 -9.62 -5.63
CA GLY A 86 16.31 -10.70 -6.47
C GLY A 86 15.44 -10.22 -7.66
N LEU A 87 14.70 -9.12 -7.50
CA LEU A 87 13.93 -8.54 -8.59
C LEU A 87 14.83 -7.79 -9.60
N ARG A 88 15.89 -7.15 -9.14
CA ARG A 88 16.87 -6.48 -10.01
C ARG A 88 17.63 -7.45 -10.91
N GLU A 89 17.79 -8.70 -10.50
CA GLU A 89 18.33 -9.77 -11.35
C GLU A 89 17.38 -10.20 -12.46
N ILE A 90 16.05 -10.13 -12.19
CA ILE A 90 15.02 -10.56 -13.15
C ILE A 90 14.66 -9.42 -14.13
N TYR A 91 14.57 -8.20 -13.63
CA TYR A 91 14.11 -7.03 -14.38
C TYR A 91 15.27 -6.08 -14.67
N ARG A 92 15.59 -5.88 -15.97
CA ARG A 92 16.64 -4.96 -16.38
C ARG A 92 16.21 -3.51 -16.15
N ASP A 93 17.08 -2.67 -15.59
CA ASP A 93 16.85 -1.24 -15.42
C ASP A 93 16.56 -0.54 -16.76
N PRO A 94 15.45 0.18 -16.91
CA PRO A 94 15.11 0.93 -18.13
C PRO A 94 15.81 2.28 -18.22
N ALA A 95 16.66 2.68 -17.28
CA ALA A 95 17.28 4.01 -17.22
C ALA A 95 18.02 4.44 -18.50
N ASP A 96 18.48 3.46 -19.30
CA ASP A 96 19.15 3.71 -20.59
C ASP A 96 18.20 4.14 -21.72
N THR A 97 16.87 4.17 -21.47
CA THR A 97 15.85 4.52 -22.46
C THR A 97 15.18 5.86 -22.14
N LEU A 98 14.59 6.51 -23.15
CA LEU A 98 13.90 7.78 -22.95
C LEU A 98 12.66 7.58 -22.07
N ARG A 99 12.60 8.27 -20.94
CA ARG A 99 11.52 8.12 -19.94
C ARG A 99 10.12 8.44 -20.50
N ALA A 100 10.04 9.32 -21.51
CA ALA A 100 8.77 9.68 -22.14
C ALA A 100 8.10 8.48 -22.85
N ASP A 101 8.88 7.47 -23.22
CA ASP A 101 8.41 6.30 -23.97
C ASP A 101 8.17 5.08 -23.06
N TRP A 102 8.34 5.24 -21.75
CA TRP A 102 8.22 4.10 -20.82
C TRP A 102 6.79 3.60 -20.70
N SER A 103 6.66 2.28 -20.83
CA SER A 103 5.44 1.57 -20.49
C SER A 103 5.18 1.60 -18.97
N SER A 104 3.98 1.23 -18.57
CA SER A 104 3.65 1.07 -17.13
C SER A 104 4.58 0.09 -16.42
N ASP A 105 5.00 -0.99 -17.09
CA ASP A 105 5.96 -1.94 -16.56
C ASP A 105 7.32 -1.31 -16.33
N GLN A 106 7.84 -0.54 -17.29
CA GLN A 106 9.14 0.14 -17.16
C GLN A 106 9.15 1.16 -16.03
N LEU A 107 8.04 1.86 -15.77
CA LEU A 107 7.92 2.76 -14.62
C LEU A 107 8.05 2.01 -13.29
N LEU A 108 7.48 0.81 -13.18
CA LEU A 108 7.59 -0.03 -11.97
C LEU A 108 8.97 -0.67 -11.85
N ILE A 109 9.56 -1.12 -12.96
CA ILE A 109 10.91 -1.66 -12.99
C ILE A 109 11.92 -0.58 -12.56
N TYR A 110 11.78 0.64 -13.07
CA TYR A 110 12.61 1.75 -12.62
C TYR A 110 12.51 1.97 -11.10
N ARG A 111 11.31 1.86 -10.53
CA ARG A 111 11.10 1.97 -9.09
C ARG A 111 11.80 0.87 -8.28
N ILE A 112 11.93 -0.34 -8.83
CA ILE A 112 12.68 -1.45 -8.21
C ILE A 112 14.18 -1.12 -8.15
N HIS A 113 14.72 -0.50 -9.19
CA HIS A 113 16.13 -0.11 -9.26
C HIS A 113 16.44 1.19 -8.52
N HIS A 114 15.50 2.14 -8.53
CA HIS A 114 15.64 3.49 -7.96
C HIS A 114 14.49 3.78 -6.98
N PRO A 115 14.38 3.04 -5.85
CA PRO A 115 13.33 3.27 -4.88
C PRO A 115 13.50 4.63 -4.21
N HIS A 116 12.38 5.30 -3.99
CA HIS A 116 12.34 6.57 -3.27
C HIS A 116 12.00 6.32 -1.81
N ASN A 117 12.81 6.79 -0.90
CA ASN A 117 12.49 6.79 0.51
C ASN A 117 11.40 7.83 0.80
N THR A 118 10.51 7.48 1.71
CA THR A 118 9.51 8.41 2.22
C THR A 118 10.20 9.60 2.91
N LEU A 119 9.61 10.76 2.79
CA LEU A 119 10.17 12.01 3.33
C LEU A 119 10.30 11.95 4.86
N SER A 120 11.42 12.44 5.39
CA SER A 120 11.77 12.29 6.81
C SER A 120 10.75 12.96 7.74
N ASP A 121 10.28 14.14 7.41
CA ASP A 121 9.27 14.88 8.18
C ASP A 121 7.90 14.14 8.26
N ILE A 122 7.57 13.33 7.27
CA ILE A 122 6.38 12.46 7.31
C ILE A 122 6.62 11.28 8.24
N VAL A 123 7.74 10.57 8.07
CA VAL A 123 8.03 9.35 8.82
C VAL A 123 8.24 9.62 10.30
N GLU A 124 8.89 10.75 10.67
CA GLU A 124 9.07 11.15 12.06
C GLU A 124 7.73 11.36 12.78
N ARG A 125 6.74 11.93 12.10
CA ARG A 125 5.41 12.19 12.65
C ARG A 125 4.48 10.97 12.57
N PHE A 126 4.62 10.16 11.52
CA PHE A 126 3.75 9.06 11.18
C PHE A 126 4.57 7.86 10.72
N PRO A 127 5.18 7.09 11.63
CA PRO A 127 6.16 6.04 11.26
C PRO A 127 5.60 4.87 10.46
N SER A 128 4.32 4.52 10.64
CA SER A 128 3.70 3.44 9.88
C SER A 128 3.16 3.92 8.54
N HIS A 129 3.13 3.02 7.54
CA HIS A 129 2.47 3.29 6.26
C HIS A 129 1.63 2.11 5.78
N LEU A 130 0.67 2.39 4.88
CA LEU A 130 -0.28 1.37 4.43
C LEU A 130 -0.66 1.50 2.95
N HIS A 131 -1.16 0.35 2.42
CA HIS A 131 -1.98 0.27 1.21
C HIS A 131 -3.26 -0.52 1.50
N ILE A 132 -4.36 -0.12 0.89
CA ILE A 132 -5.65 -0.80 1.00
C ILE A 132 -6.30 -0.91 -0.37
N ASN A 133 -6.71 -2.11 -0.73
CA ASN A 133 -7.34 -2.40 -2.00
C ASN A 133 -8.56 -3.31 -1.82
N LEU A 134 -9.67 -2.94 -2.45
CA LEU A 134 -10.89 -3.73 -2.47
C LEU A 134 -11.42 -3.86 -3.90
N LEU A 135 -11.80 -5.08 -4.25
CA LEU A 135 -12.56 -5.34 -5.48
C LEU A 135 -13.93 -4.66 -5.41
N PRO A 136 -14.53 -4.30 -6.57
CA PRO A 136 -15.81 -3.60 -6.61
C PRO A 136 -16.91 -4.24 -5.76
N ARG A 137 -16.97 -5.58 -5.71
CA ARG A 137 -17.99 -6.34 -4.95
C ARG A 137 -17.98 -6.09 -3.44
N LEU A 138 -16.85 -5.60 -2.89
CA LEU A 138 -16.72 -5.30 -1.46
C LEU A 138 -16.76 -3.80 -1.14
N ARG A 139 -16.73 -2.94 -2.16
CA ARG A 139 -16.78 -1.48 -1.97
C ARG A 139 -18.18 -1.01 -1.52
N GLY A 140 -18.25 0.13 -0.86
CA GLY A 140 -19.52 0.75 -0.42
C GLY A 140 -20.27 -0.03 0.68
N ARG A 141 -19.68 -1.09 1.25
CA ARG A 141 -20.32 -2.00 2.22
C ARG A 141 -19.66 -1.97 3.61
N GLY A 142 -18.87 -0.95 3.88
CA GLY A 142 -18.19 -0.77 5.17
C GLY A 142 -16.91 -1.61 5.40
N PHE A 143 -16.55 -2.53 4.47
CA PHE A 143 -15.41 -3.43 4.68
C PHE A 143 -14.06 -2.71 4.65
N GLY A 144 -13.93 -1.66 3.85
CA GLY A 144 -12.73 -0.81 3.86
C GLY A 144 -12.50 -0.18 5.23
N ARG A 145 -13.55 0.35 5.84
CA ARG A 145 -13.48 0.93 7.19
C ARG A 145 -13.07 -0.12 8.23
N ARG A 146 -13.67 -1.29 8.20
CA ARG A 146 -13.36 -2.39 9.14
C ARG A 146 -11.91 -2.89 8.97
N LEU A 147 -11.38 -2.97 7.74
CA LEU A 147 -9.98 -3.28 7.49
C LEU A 147 -9.07 -2.18 8.06
N MET A 148 -9.40 -0.91 7.81
CA MET A 148 -8.63 0.23 8.33
C MET A 148 -8.60 0.26 9.84
N ASP A 149 -9.74 0.12 10.50
CA ASP A 149 -9.83 0.12 11.97
C ASP A 149 -9.00 -1.03 12.58
N ARG A 150 -9.07 -2.23 11.99
CA ARG A 150 -8.26 -3.38 12.43
C ARG A 150 -6.77 -3.12 12.27
N TRP A 151 -6.36 -2.54 11.14
CA TRP A 151 -4.95 -2.26 10.85
C TRP A 151 -4.39 -1.17 11.78
N LEU A 152 -5.11 -0.06 11.95
CA LEU A 152 -4.70 1.03 12.84
C LEU A 152 -4.54 0.56 14.29
N LEU A 153 -5.48 -0.28 14.77
CA LEU A 153 -5.36 -0.89 16.09
C LEU A 153 -4.09 -1.75 16.20
N THR A 154 -3.80 -2.57 15.18
CA THR A 154 -2.60 -3.40 15.17
C THR A 154 -1.33 -2.56 15.15
N MET A 155 -1.27 -1.45 14.40
CA MET A 155 -0.11 -0.55 14.42
C MET A 155 0.10 0.07 15.80
N GLN A 156 -0.98 0.46 16.45
CA GLN A 156 -0.93 0.98 17.83
C GLN A 156 -0.43 -0.10 18.82
N GLU A 157 -0.93 -1.33 18.72
CA GLU A 157 -0.46 -2.47 19.53
C GLU A 157 1.03 -2.78 19.29
N MET A 158 1.54 -2.51 18.07
CA MET A 158 2.96 -2.64 17.72
C MET A 158 3.81 -1.42 18.13
N GLY A 159 3.23 -0.43 18.81
CA GLY A 159 3.92 0.72 19.35
C GLY A 159 4.05 1.92 18.42
N SER A 160 3.41 1.91 17.25
CA SER A 160 3.40 3.06 16.36
C SER A 160 2.51 4.18 16.91
N HIS A 161 2.99 5.42 16.82
CA HIS A 161 2.25 6.61 17.25
C HIS A 161 1.55 7.34 16.10
N GLY A 162 1.74 6.89 14.85
CA GLY A 162 1.10 7.50 13.69
C GLY A 162 1.24 6.68 12.42
N ALA A 163 0.33 6.91 11.47
CA ALA A 163 0.38 6.27 10.19
C ALA A 163 0.18 7.29 9.06
N HIS A 164 0.84 7.05 7.92
CA HIS A 164 0.72 7.87 6.72
C HIS A 164 0.40 7.01 5.49
N LEU A 165 -0.04 7.69 4.46
CA LEU A 165 -0.21 7.13 3.12
C LEU A 165 -0.11 8.24 2.07
N ALA A 166 0.12 7.83 0.83
CA ALA A 166 0.05 8.71 -0.33
C ALA A 166 -1.00 8.17 -1.31
N VAL A 167 -1.78 9.06 -1.91
CA VAL A 167 -2.83 8.72 -2.87
C VAL A 167 -2.76 9.65 -4.08
N GLY A 168 -2.98 9.12 -5.27
CA GLY A 168 -3.02 9.94 -6.49
C GLY A 168 -4.08 11.04 -6.38
N ALA A 169 -3.73 12.27 -6.74
CA ALA A 169 -4.59 13.46 -6.61
C ALA A 169 -5.94 13.31 -7.34
N THR A 170 -6.01 12.50 -8.38
CA THR A 170 -7.23 12.22 -9.15
C THR A 170 -8.13 11.15 -8.55
N ASN A 171 -7.65 10.41 -7.51
CA ASN A 171 -8.44 9.36 -6.86
C ASN A 171 -9.34 9.93 -5.76
N LEU A 172 -10.35 10.71 -6.18
CA LEU A 172 -11.25 11.42 -5.26
C LEU A 172 -11.99 10.48 -4.30
N SER A 173 -12.33 9.27 -4.75
CA SER A 173 -13.02 8.29 -3.89
C SER A 173 -12.14 7.79 -2.75
N ALA A 174 -10.85 7.55 -3.00
CA ALA A 174 -9.91 7.16 -1.96
C ALA A 174 -9.61 8.34 -1.00
N ILE A 175 -9.47 9.56 -1.52
CA ILE A 175 -9.30 10.77 -0.71
C ILE A 175 -10.47 10.94 0.28
N GLN A 176 -11.71 10.83 -0.20
CA GLN A 176 -12.89 10.89 0.66
C GLN A 176 -12.91 9.76 1.70
N PHE A 177 -12.55 8.55 1.30
CA PHE A 177 -12.46 7.40 2.20
C PHE A 177 -11.44 7.63 3.32
N TYR A 178 -10.24 8.12 3.02
CA TYR A 178 -9.22 8.37 4.05
C TYR A 178 -9.63 9.49 5.00
N ARG A 179 -10.24 10.56 4.51
CA ARG A 179 -10.83 11.62 5.36
C ARG A 179 -11.91 11.05 6.29
N ALA A 180 -12.79 10.19 5.77
CA ALA A 180 -13.82 9.51 6.58
C ALA A 180 -13.22 8.54 7.62
N CYS A 181 -12.01 8.01 7.39
CA CYS A 181 -11.27 7.22 8.35
C CYS A 181 -10.52 8.06 9.41
N GLY A 182 -10.55 9.39 9.30
CA GLY A 182 -9.92 10.30 10.26
C GLY A 182 -8.49 10.71 9.89
N PHE A 183 -8.02 10.33 8.71
CA PHE A 183 -6.74 10.85 8.21
C PHE A 183 -6.88 12.33 7.82
N GLN A 184 -5.85 13.09 8.13
CA GLN A 184 -5.73 14.50 7.76
C GLN A 184 -4.77 14.63 6.58
N GLU A 185 -5.13 15.48 5.63
CA GLU A 185 -4.26 15.85 4.53
C GLU A 185 -3.07 16.62 5.07
N LEU A 186 -1.87 16.26 4.64
CA LEU A 186 -0.65 16.92 5.04
C LEU A 186 -0.39 18.08 4.08
N ASP A 187 -0.30 19.27 4.66
CA ASP A 187 0.00 20.48 3.90
C ASP A 187 1.43 20.41 3.36
N ARG A 188 1.54 20.15 2.06
CA ARG A 188 2.80 20.09 1.34
C ARG A 188 2.64 20.83 0.03
N PRO A 189 3.44 21.87 -0.20
CA PRO A 189 3.47 22.50 -1.51
C PRO A 189 3.92 21.46 -2.54
N SER A 190 2.99 21.05 -3.40
CA SER A 190 3.33 20.21 -4.55
C SER A 190 3.67 21.12 -5.73
N PRO A 191 4.86 20.98 -6.32
CA PRO A 191 5.24 21.74 -7.50
C PRO A 191 4.47 21.29 -8.76
N VAL A 192 3.82 20.11 -8.73
CA VAL A 192 3.11 19.54 -9.88
C VAL A 192 1.73 19.02 -9.44
N SER A 193 0.70 19.34 -10.21
CA SER A 193 -0.68 18.90 -9.92
C SER A 193 -0.90 17.38 -9.98
N SER A 194 0.06 16.63 -10.52
CA SER A 194 0.05 15.16 -10.55
C SER A 194 0.71 14.49 -9.34
N ASP A 195 1.32 15.27 -8.44
CA ASP A 195 1.95 14.72 -7.24
C ASP A 195 0.91 14.07 -6.32
N PRO A 196 1.28 13.01 -5.59
CA PRO A 196 0.37 12.36 -4.68
C PRO A 196 0.01 13.28 -3.51
N VAL A 197 -1.25 13.20 -3.09
CA VAL A 197 -1.72 13.82 -1.84
C VAL A 197 -1.31 12.93 -0.68
N TRP A 198 -0.65 13.51 0.31
CA TRP A 198 -0.22 12.83 1.52
C TRP A 198 -1.23 12.97 2.65
N PHE A 199 -1.45 11.89 3.35
CA PHE A 199 -2.33 11.83 4.51
C PHE A 199 -1.61 11.27 5.73
N GLY A 200 -1.93 11.79 6.91
CA GLY A 200 -1.43 11.31 8.19
C GLY A 200 -2.53 11.16 9.23
N ILE A 201 -2.37 10.23 10.14
CA ILE A 201 -3.21 10.05 11.32
C ILE A 201 -2.35 9.78 12.54
N THR A 202 -2.63 10.48 13.64
CA THR A 202 -1.99 10.20 14.93
C THR A 202 -2.72 9.05 15.62
N LEU A 203 -1.97 8.06 16.06
CA LEU A 203 -2.45 6.94 16.85
C LEU A 203 -2.25 7.28 18.34
N SER A 204 -3.14 8.10 18.90
CA SER A 204 -3.14 8.35 20.34
C SER A 204 -3.53 7.07 21.11
N ASN A 205 -2.99 6.88 22.31
CA ASN A 205 -3.32 5.77 23.20
C ASN A 205 -4.84 5.74 23.54
N ARG A 206 -5.64 5.22 22.63
CA ARG A 206 -7.07 4.89 22.86
C ARG A 206 -7.25 3.57 23.62
N ILE A 207 -6.15 3.02 24.18
CA ILE A 207 -6.22 1.84 25.02
C ILE A 207 -6.35 2.31 26.46
N ARG A 208 -7.55 2.39 26.96
CA ARG A 208 -8.08 2.21 28.31
C ARG A 208 -9.27 3.13 28.60
N GLN A 209 -10.40 2.79 28.04
CA GLN A 209 -11.70 3.07 28.68
C GLN A 209 -12.68 2.01 28.18
N HIS A 210 -12.63 0.84 28.81
CA HIS A 210 -13.77 -0.05 29.02
C HIS A 210 -13.44 -0.98 30.21
#